data_c00afaa5fcbc0a09d3c6afe86b3460b0
#
_entry.id   c00afaa5fcbc0a09d3c6afe86b3460b0
#
_cell.length_a   1.000
_cell.length_b   1.000
_cell.length_c   1.000
_cell.angle_alpha   90.00
_cell.angle_beta   90.00
_cell.angle_gamma   90.00
#
_symmetry.space_group_name_H-M   'P 1'
#
loop_
_entity.id
_entity.type
_entity.pdbx_description
1 polymer ?
#
loop_
_entity_poly.entity_id
_entity_poly.type
_entity_poly.pdbx_seq_one_letter_code
_entity_poly.pdbx_strand_id
1 'polypeptide(L)'
;MSDAVEMARDLRAHLALCEELLLMVERENQLLHTPSTGASASDFARIRKSLLPRLDQSLTRLRKHRADWQRLNPAVRKQNPEIASLLRLNQDLSMKIIFLGRENEEALLRRGMIPPDQLPPAERQRPHFVSDLYRRHSR
;
A
#
# COMPACT_ATOMS: atom_id res chain seq x y z
N MET A 1 -11.31 18.22 -13.04
CA MET A 1 -9.92 18.37 -12.61
C MET A 1 -9.88 18.94 -11.21
N SER A 2 -9.18 18.29 -10.29
CA SER A 2 -9.03 18.82 -8.92
C SER A 2 -8.11 20.02 -8.94
N ASP A 3 -8.45 21.08 -8.20
CA ASP A 3 -7.51 22.18 -8.02
C ASP A 3 -6.41 21.74 -7.02
N ALA A 4 -5.38 22.58 -6.86
CA ALA A 4 -4.23 22.27 -6.02
C ALA A 4 -4.62 22.09 -4.54
N VAL A 5 -5.59 22.88 -4.06
CA VAL A 5 -6.04 22.80 -2.67
C VAL A 5 -6.76 21.49 -2.40
N GLU A 6 -7.67 21.09 -3.30
CA GLU A 6 -8.37 19.80 -3.20
C GLU A 6 -7.40 18.64 -3.28
N MET A 7 -6.45 18.70 -4.22
CA MET A 7 -5.44 17.67 -4.38
C MET A 7 -4.61 17.49 -3.11
N ALA A 8 -4.16 18.59 -2.50
CA ALA A 8 -3.41 18.56 -1.25
C ALA A 8 -4.22 17.94 -0.13
N ARG A 9 -5.50 18.31 -0.03
CA ARG A 9 -6.42 17.77 0.99
C ARG A 9 -6.59 16.27 0.83
N ASP A 10 -6.85 15.81 -0.40
CA ASP A 10 -7.03 14.40 -0.70
C ASP A 10 -5.76 13.61 -0.42
N LEU A 11 -4.60 14.15 -0.78
CA LEU A 11 -3.32 13.48 -0.52
C LEU A 11 -3.01 13.38 0.97
N ARG A 12 -3.38 14.38 1.77
CA ARG A 12 -3.22 14.30 3.22
C ARG A 12 -4.14 13.22 3.83
N ALA A 13 -5.40 13.18 3.38
CA ALA A 13 -6.33 12.15 3.83
C ALA A 13 -5.84 10.76 3.42
N HIS A 14 -5.30 10.65 2.23
CA HIS A 14 -4.75 9.41 1.71
C HIS A 14 -3.49 8.99 2.47
N LEU A 15 -2.66 9.95 2.87
CA LEU A 15 -1.48 9.68 3.68
C LEU A 15 -1.88 9.08 5.03
N ALA A 16 -2.91 9.63 5.68
CA ALA A 16 -3.44 9.09 6.92
C ALA A 16 -3.93 7.65 6.76
N LEU A 17 -4.59 7.35 5.64
CA LEU A 17 -4.99 5.98 5.32
C LEU A 17 -3.78 5.06 5.16
N CYS A 18 -2.76 5.51 4.46
CA CYS A 18 -1.54 4.73 4.28
C CYS A 18 -0.83 4.46 5.61
N GLU A 19 -0.81 5.44 6.52
CA GLU A 19 -0.25 5.26 7.86
C GLU A 19 -1.01 4.20 8.64
N GLU A 20 -2.34 4.21 8.55
CA GLU A 20 -3.18 3.18 9.16
C GLU A 20 -2.90 1.79 8.59
N LEU A 21 -2.81 1.69 7.26
CA LEU A 21 -2.51 0.43 6.59
C LEU A 21 -1.12 -0.09 6.96
N LEU A 22 -0.14 0.80 7.09
CA LEU A 22 1.20 0.42 7.51
C LEU A 22 1.19 -0.17 8.92
N LEU A 23 0.44 0.45 9.84
CA LEU A 23 0.32 -0.06 11.20
C LEU A 23 -0.29 -1.48 11.22
N MET A 24 -1.29 -1.73 10.37
CA MET A 24 -1.90 -3.06 10.25
C MET A 24 -0.89 -4.09 9.78
N VAL A 25 -0.10 -3.77 8.77
CA VAL A 25 0.91 -4.67 8.22
C VAL A 25 2.05 -4.90 9.20
N GLU A 26 2.47 -3.86 9.90
CA GLU A 26 3.50 -3.97 10.95
C GLU A 26 3.03 -4.87 12.09
N ARG A 27 1.77 -4.74 12.49
CA ARG A 27 1.18 -5.58 13.52
C ARG A 27 1.17 -7.05 13.09
N GLU A 28 0.77 -7.33 11.86
CA GLU A 28 0.82 -8.67 11.31
C GLU A 28 2.25 -9.21 11.36
N ASN A 29 3.23 -8.41 10.96
CA ASN A 29 4.64 -8.79 10.98
C ASN A 29 5.11 -9.12 12.40
N GLN A 30 4.76 -8.29 13.38
CA GLN A 30 5.11 -8.52 14.78
C GLN A 30 4.52 -9.84 15.30
N LEU A 31 3.25 -10.10 14.98
CA LEU A 31 2.60 -11.35 15.39
C LEU A 31 3.27 -12.56 14.78
N LEU A 32 3.73 -12.46 13.53
CA LEU A 32 4.43 -13.53 12.86
C LEU A 32 5.82 -13.82 13.44
N HIS A 33 6.45 -12.82 14.04
CA HIS A 33 7.79 -12.95 14.61
C HIS A 33 7.80 -13.16 16.13
N THR A 34 6.63 -13.21 16.75
CA THR A 34 6.51 -13.45 18.18
C THR A 34 6.06 -14.89 18.44
N PRO A 35 6.91 -15.77 19.01
CA PRO A 35 6.64 -17.22 19.09
C PRO A 35 5.44 -17.61 19.93
N SER A 36 4.96 -16.77 20.84
CA SER A 36 3.97 -17.13 21.85
C SER A 36 2.65 -16.37 21.73
N THR A 37 2.30 -15.87 20.55
CA THR A 37 1.14 -15.00 20.38
C THR A 37 -0.20 -15.71 20.45
N GLY A 38 -0.25 -17.01 20.18
CA GLY A 38 -1.51 -17.74 20.04
C GLY A 38 -2.35 -17.28 18.84
N ALA A 39 -1.80 -16.43 17.97
CA ALA A 39 -2.50 -15.97 16.78
C ALA A 39 -2.80 -17.13 15.84
N SER A 40 -4.04 -17.24 15.38
CA SER A 40 -4.49 -18.30 14.50
C SER A 40 -4.48 -17.88 13.04
N ALA A 41 -4.58 -18.86 12.13
CA ALA A 41 -4.70 -18.61 10.71
C ALA A 41 -5.91 -17.70 10.39
N SER A 42 -7.01 -17.84 11.13
CA SER A 42 -8.21 -17.02 10.93
C SER A 42 -7.97 -15.56 11.30
N ASP A 43 -7.13 -15.28 12.29
CA ASP A 43 -6.78 -13.91 12.67
C ASP A 43 -6.02 -13.22 11.55
N PHE A 44 -5.02 -13.91 10.97
CA PHE A 44 -4.25 -13.37 9.85
C PHE A 44 -5.12 -13.22 8.60
N ALA A 45 -6.00 -14.17 8.32
CA ALA A 45 -6.91 -14.09 7.17
C ALA A 45 -7.82 -12.88 7.29
N ARG A 46 -8.31 -12.56 8.47
CA ARG A 46 -9.17 -11.41 8.73
C ARG A 46 -8.44 -10.10 8.46
N ILE A 47 -7.20 -9.98 8.93
CA ILE A 47 -6.36 -8.81 8.71
C ILE A 47 -6.16 -8.60 7.21
N ARG A 48 -5.77 -9.65 6.50
CA ARG A 48 -5.48 -9.58 5.07
C ARG A 48 -6.72 -9.27 4.24
N LYS A 49 -7.87 -9.84 4.60
CA LYS A 49 -9.13 -9.60 3.91
C LYS A 49 -9.54 -8.12 3.99
N SER A 50 -9.26 -7.48 5.12
CA SER A 50 -9.51 -6.05 5.29
C SER A 50 -8.48 -5.20 4.55
N LEU A 51 -7.21 -5.60 4.59
CA LEU A 51 -6.09 -4.83 4.08
C LEU A 51 -6.06 -4.74 2.55
N LEU A 52 -6.22 -5.87 1.87
CA LEU A 52 -5.97 -5.95 0.43
C LEU A 52 -6.88 -5.02 -0.41
N PRO A 53 -8.21 -4.98 -0.20
CA PRO A 53 -9.06 -4.06 -0.96
C PRO A 53 -8.72 -2.59 -0.71
N ARG A 54 -8.37 -2.25 0.53
CA ARG A 54 -8.01 -0.88 0.89
C ARG A 54 -6.69 -0.47 0.24
N LEU A 55 -5.74 -1.39 0.16
CA LEU A 55 -4.47 -1.16 -0.52
C LEU A 55 -4.68 -0.92 -2.01
N ASP A 56 -5.50 -1.72 -2.67
CA ASP A 56 -5.80 -1.55 -4.09
C ASP A 56 -6.46 -0.20 -4.35
N GLN A 57 -7.43 0.19 -3.54
CA GLN A 57 -8.07 1.51 -3.66
C GLN A 57 -7.07 2.64 -3.45
N SER A 58 -6.19 2.47 -2.48
CA SER A 58 -5.15 3.44 -2.15
C SER A 58 -4.22 3.67 -3.35
N LEU A 59 -3.74 2.60 -3.96
CA LEU A 59 -2.85 2.68 -5.11
C LEU A 59 -3.54 3.31 -6.33
N THR A 60 -4.82 3.01 -6.55
CA THR A 60 -5.60 3.60 -7.63
C THR A 60 -5.74 5.11 -7.45
N ARG A 61 -6.05 5.56 -6.24
CA ARG A 61 -6.15 7.00 -5.93
C ARG A 61 -4.81 7.71 -6.11
N LEU A 62 -3.74 7.11 -5.65
CA LEU A 62 -2.40 7.67 -5.77
C LEU A 62 -2.02 7.85 -7.24
N ARG A 63 -2.30 6.86 -8.05
CA ARG A 63 -2.07 6.92 -9.50
C ARG A 63 -2.83 8.06 -10.15
N LYS A 64 -4.10 8.24 -9.77
CA LYS A 64 -4.93 9.33 -10.29
C LYS A 64 -4.36 10.69 -9.93
N HIS A 65 -4.03 10.90 -8.67
CA HIS A 65 -3.46 12.17 -8.21
C HIS A 65 -2.14 12.47 -8.89
N ARG A 66 -1.30 11.46 -9.08
CA ARG A 66 -0.04 11.63 -9.79
C ARG A 66 -0.25 12.04 -11.25
N ALA A 67 -1.20 11.41 -11.93
CA ALA A 67 -1.53 11.76 -13.31
C ALA A 67 -2.06 13.19 -13.40
N ASP A 68 -2.96 13.58 -12.49
CA ASP A 68 -3.50 14.94 -12.44
C ASP A 68 -2.39 15.97 -12.19
N TRP A 69 -1.47 15.67 -11.27
CA TRP A 69 -0.33 16.53 -10.97
C TRP A 69 0.56 16.74 -12.19
N GLN A 70 0.82 15.68 -12.95
CA GLN A 70 1.66 15.76 -14.15
C GLN A 70 1.04 16.59 -15.26
N ARG A 71 -0.29 16.72 -15.27
CA ARG A 71 -1.01 17.54 -16.25
C ARG A 71 -1.05 19.01 -15.89
N LEU A 72 -0.71 19.38 -14.67
CA LEU A 72 -0.71 20.76 -14.25
C LEU A 72 0.42 21.54 -14.93
N ASN A 73 0.17 22.84 -15.15
CA ASN A 73 1.16 23.74 -15.67
C ASN A 73 2.38 23.75 -14.72
N PRO A 74 3.62 23.73 -15.25
CA PRO A 74 4.82 23.79 -14.42
C PRO A 74 4.86 24.95 -13.44
N ALA A 75 4.30 26.11 -13.80
CA ALA A 75 4.23 27.27 -12.91
C ALA A 75 3.36 26.97 -11.68
N VAL A 76 2.21 26.29 -11.91
CA VAL A 76 1.31 25.88 -10.80
C VAL A 76 2.01 24.86 -9.90
N ARG A 77 2.74 23.92 -10.48
CA ARG A 77 3.48 22.94 -9.70
C ARG A 77 4.55 23.58 -8.82
N LYS A 78 5.25 24.59 -9.33
CA LYS A 78 6.25 25.33 -8.56
C LYS A 78 5.64 26.11 -7.40
N GLN A 79 4.41 26.56 -7.55
CA GLN A 79 3.70 27.31 -6.50
C GLN A 79 3.15 26.38 -5.40
N ASN A 80 3.17 25.07 -5.63
CA ASN A 80 2.60 24.08 -4.70
C ASN A 80 3.60 22.96 -4.42
N PRO A 81 4.77 23.27 -3.84
CA PRO A 81 5.79 22.25 -3.54
C PRO A 81 5.31 21.19 -2.53
N GLU A 82 4.32 21.54 -1.72
CA GLU A 82 3.70 20.63 -0.78
C GLU A 82 3.10 19.39 -1.46
N ILE A 83 2.50 19.57 -2.64
CA ILE A 83 1.88 18.46 -3.36
C ILE A 83 2.92 17.46 -3.81
N ALA A 84 4.05 17.92 -4.33
CA ALA A 84 5.14 17.02 -4.72
C ALA A 84 5.65 16.21 -3.52
N SER A 85 5.79 16.86 -2.35
CA SER A 85 6.19 16.19 -1.12
C SER A 85 5.15 15.17 -0.66
N LEU A 86 3.87 15.52 -0.71
CA LEU A 86 2.79 14.61 -0.34
C LEU A 86 2.72 13.38 -1.26
N LEU A 87 2.91 13.58 -2.56
CA LEU A 87 2.95 12.47 -3.51
C LEU A 87 4.10 11.51 -3.18
N ARG A 88 5.28 12.06 -2.88
CA ARG A 88 6.45 11.26 -2.51
C ARG A 88 6.21 10.48 -1.22
N LEU A 89 5.69 11.14 -0.19
CA LEU A 89 5.39 10.48 1.09
C LEU A 89 4.38 9.34 0.90
N ASN A 90 3.33 9.58 0.12
CA ASN A 90 2.34 8.55 -0.17
C ASN A 90 2.96 7.36 -0.93
N GLN A 91 3.83 7.64 -1.89
CA GLN A 91 4.53 6.59 -2.63
C GLN A 91 5.45 5.78 -1.72
N ASP A 92 6.22 6.45 -0.87
CA ASP A 92 7.15 5.79 0.04
C ASP A 92 6.42 4.89 1.04
N LEU A 93 5.31 5.36 1.60
CA LEU A 93 4.50 4.55 2.51
C LEU A 93 3.85 3.37 1.80
N SER A 94 3.31 3.59 0.60
CA SER A 94 2.72 2.52 -0.20
C SER A 94 3.74 1.43 -0.51
N MET A 95 4.97 1.83 -0.84
CA MET A 95 6.05 0.89 -1.10
C MET A 95 6.37 0.07 0.15
N LYS A 96 6.48 0.70 1.31
CA LYS A 96 6.72 -0.01 2.58
C LYS A 96 5.61 -1.02 2.88
N ILE A 97 4.35 -0.61 2.70
CA ILE A 97 3.20 -1.48 2.92
C ILE A 97 3.29 -2.72 2.03
N ILE A 98 3.58 -2.52 0.74
CA ILE A 98 3.66 -3.60 -0.23
C ILE A 98 4.81 -4.56 0.10
N PHE A 99 6.00 -4.04 0.38
CA PHE A 99 7.16 -4.88 0.70
C PHE A 99 6.96 -5.66 1.99
N LEU A 100 6.49 -5.01 3.04
CA LEU A 100 6.25 -5.68 4.31
C LEU A 100 5.10 -6.68 4.21
N GLY A 101 4.05 -6.33 3.48
CA GLY A 101 2.94 -7.24 3.21
C GLY A 101 3.38 -8.48 2.46
N ARG A 102 4.30 -8.33 1.52
CA ARG A 102 4.87 -9.47 0.78
C ARG A 102 5.70 -10.36 1.69
N GLU A 103 6.51 -9.78 2.55
CA GLU A 103 7.29 -10.52 3.54
C GLU A 103 6.39 -11.32 4.48
N ASN A 104 5.32 -10.68 4.95
CA ASN A 104 4.34 -11.34 5.82
C ASN A 104 3.66 -12.51 5.10
N GLU A 105 3.29 -12.31 3.83
CA GLU A 105 2.67 -13.35 3.01
C GLU A 105 3.58 -14.57 2.87
N GLU A 106 4.86 -14.37 2.63
CA GLU A 106 5.84 -15.45 2.54
C GLU A 106 5.98 -16.18 3.88
N ALA A 107 5.98 -15.44 4.98
CA ALA A 107 6.05 -16.04 6.31
C ALA A 107 4.80 -16.89 6.62
N LEU A 108 3.62 -16.39 6.24
CA LEU A 108 2.36 -17.13 6.43
C LEU A 108 2.34 -18.41 5.59
N LEU A 109 2.86 -18.35 4.37
CA LEU A 109 2.98 -19.53 3.51
C LEU A 109 3.90 -20.57 4.11
N ARG A 110 5.06 -20.17 4.63
CA ARG A 110 6.01 -21.09 5.26
C ARG A 110 5.42 -21.76 6.49
N ARG A 111 4.51 -21.10 7.20
CA ARG A 111 3.82 -21.64 8.37
C ARG A 111 2.57 -22.44 8.02
N GLY A 112 2.19 -22.50 6.73
CA GLY A 112 0.96 -23.17 6.31
C GLY A 112 -0.30 -22.48 6.80
N MET A 113 -0.24 -21.18 7.12
CA MET A 113 -1.38 -20.42 7.64
C MET A 113 -2.26 -19.83 6.56
N ILE A 114 -1.81 -19.86 5.30
CA ILE A 114 -2.61 -19.44 4.15
C ILE A 114 -2.92 -20.67 3.31
N PRO A 115 -4.19 -21.06 3.16
CA PRO A 115 -4.56 -22.17 2.27
C PRO A 115 -4.18 -21.84 0.82
N PRO A 116 -3.80 -22.84 0.00
CA PRO A 116 -3.42 -22.62 -1.39
C PRO A 116 -4.46 -21.89 -2.23
N ASP A 117 -5.75 -22.13 -1.97
CA ASP A 117 -6.85 -21.48 -2.69
C ASP A 117 -7.03 -20.00 -2.32
N GLN A 118 -6.42 -19.54 -1.24
CA GLN A 118 -6.45 -18.15 -0.81
C GLN A 118 -5.18 -17.39 -1.23
N LEU A 119 -4.27 -18.06 -1.93
CA LEU A 119 -3.06 -17.42 -2.42
C LEU A 119 -3.39 -16.48 -3.58
N PRO A 120 -2.61 -15.39 -3.72
CA PRO A 120 -2.72 -14.54 -4.89
C PRO A 120 -2.44 -15.36 -6.16
N PRO A 121 -2.88 -14.91 -7.35
CA PRO A 121 -2.52 -15.56 -8.59
C PRO A 121 -1.01 -15.79 -8.70
N ALA A 122 -0.59 -16.78 -9.50
CA ALA A 122 0.82 -17.16 -9.64
C ALA A 122 1.72 -15.95 -9.93
N GLU A 123 1.23 -14.99 -10.69
CA GLU A 123 1.94 -13.75 -10.99
C GLU A 123 2.29 -12.96 -9.73
N ARG A 124 1.40 -12.97 -8.75
CA ARG A 124 1.60 -12.26 -7.47
C ARG A 124 2.56 -12.98 -6.54
N GLN A 125 2.88 -14.23 -6.83
CA GLN A 125 3.84 -15.01 -6.06
C GLN A 125 5.28 -14.84 -6.56
N ARG A 126 5.48 -14.14 -7.67
CA ARG A 126 6.80 -13.89 -8.23
C ARG A 126 7.58 -12.91 -7.35
N PRO A 127 8.92 -13.06 -7.27
CA PRO A 127 9.74 -12.13 -6.47
C PRO A 127 9.60 -10.68 -6.87
N HIS A 128 9.26 -10.41 -8.13
CA HIS A 128 9.15 -9.04 -8.65
C HIS A 128 7.73 -8.48 -8.61
N PHE A 129 6.77 -9.20 -8.03
CA PHE A 129 5.38 -8.76 -8.00
C PHE A 129 5.23 -7.35 -7.44
N VAL A 130 5.88 -7.06 -6.32
CA VAL A 130 5.78 -5.75 -5.66
C VAL A 130 6.28 -4.63 -6.57
N SER A 131 7.45 -4.84 -7.20
CA SER A 131 8.03 -3.85 -8.10
C SER A 131 7.14 -3.61 -9.32
N ASP A 132 6.58 -4.68 -9.88
CA ASP A 132 5.68 -4.58 -11.04
C ASP A 132 4.40 -3.84 -10.68
N LEU A 133 3.80 -4.16 -9.54
CA LEU A 133 2.59 -3.50 -9.04
C LEU A 133 2.85 -2.01 -8.83
N TYR A 134 3.96 -1.67 -8.20
CA TYR A 134 4.34 -0.28 -7.96
C TYR A 134 4.53 0.47 -9.28
N ARG A 135 5.22 -0.10 -10.23
CA ARG A 135 5.42 0.53 -11.54
C ARG A 135 4.11 0.79 -12.28
N ARG A 136 3.18 -0.17 -12.24
CA ARG A 136 1.86 -0.03 -12.88
C ARG A 136 1.05 1.11 -12.28
N HIS A 137 1.15 1.32 -10.98
CA HIS A 137 0.35 2.31 -10.26
C HIS A 137 1.04 3.67 -10.11
N SER A 138 2.34 3.75 -10.36
CA SER A 138 3.08 5.00 -10.21
C SER A 138 3.30 5.76 -11.53
N ARG A 139 2.94 5.18 -12.65
CA ARG A 139 2.99 5.85 -13.97
C ARG A 139 1.78 6.67 -14.28
#